data_4089a723cb439e363bb2ce63339b8f77
#
_entry.id   4089a723cb439e363bb2ce63339b8f77
#
_cell.length_a   1.000
_cell.length_b   1.000
_cell.length_c   1.000
_cell.angle_alpha   90.00
_cell.angle_beta   90.00
_cell.angle_gamma   90.00
#
_symmetry.space_group_name_H-M   'P 1'
#
loop_
_entity.id
_entity.type
_entity.pdbx_description
1 polymer ?
#
loop_
_entity_poly.entity_id
_entity_poly.type
_entity_poly.pdbx_seq_one_letter_code
_entity_poly.pdbx_strand_id
1 'polypeptide(L)'
;RQAGERRQDVVDQCLGGPDAGDGSAQVQRQRHRDLGVDRAGAQPGESIRPEIAAQLAQELDECFGRGSGRGEPLAGLERKQVSVIQLVAEYRFRGCLLADLDPLRRQQKPHIPELEPGYYDLTEADMDTVFNTGSFIGPGEQAPLREIIRGLQETYCGSLGVEYMYISSRVEKRWIQERLEPIRSRATYAPEQRRHFLERLTAAEPLERYLHTKY
;
A
#
# COMPACT_ATOMS: atom_id res chain seq x y z
N ARG A 1 37.26 20.48 2.53
CA ARG A 1 37.46 19.19 1.82
C ARG A 1 36.75 18.01 2.51
N GLN A 2 36.62 17.97 3.85
CA GLN A 2 35.96 16.85 4.57
C GLN A 2 34.42 16.81 4.51
N ALA A 3 33.74 17.84 4.04
CA ALA A 3 32.27 17.88 3.94
C ALA A 3 31.75 17.33 2.58
N GLY A 4 32.59 17.16 1.59
CA GLY A 4 32.25 16.62 0.26
C GLY A 4 32.22 15.08 0.25
N GLU A 5 33.11 14.44 0.95
CA GLU A 5 33.25 12.97 0.95
C GLU A 5 32.07 12.26 1.65
N ARG A 6 31.50 12.83 2.72
CA ARG A 6 30.34 12.22 3.40
C ARG A 6 29.03 12.27 2.63
N ARG A 7 28.92 13.11 1.59
CA ARG A 7 27.72 13.16 0.75
C ARG A 7 27.73 12.11 -0.37
N GLN A 8 28.89 11.68 -0.78
CA GLN A 8 29.07 10.65 -1.81
C GLN A 8 28.70 9.27 -1.25
N ASP A 9 29.12 8.95 -0.01
CA ASP A 9 28.86 7.67 0.64
C ASP A 9 27.35 7.39 0.86
N VAL A 10 26.53 8.43 1.05
CA VAL A 10 25.07 8.28 1.21
C VAL A 10 24.37 8.05 -0.12
N VAL A 11 24.91 8.57 -1.22
CA VAL A 11 24.33 8.37 -2.57
C VAL A 11 24.70 6.99 -3.10
N ASP A 12 25.91 6.51 -2.85
CA ASP A 12 26.39 5.19 -3.29
C ASP A 12 25.73 4.05 -2.48
N GLN A 13 25.25 4.33 -1.27
CA GLN A 13 24.49 3.36 -0.46
C GLN A 13 23.02 3.25 -0.87
N CYS A 14 22.49 4.22 -1.62
CA CYS A 14 21.11 4.21 -2.15
C CYS A 14 21.02 3.67 -3.59
N LEU A 15 22.12 3.73 -4.34
CA LEU A 15 22.22 3.22 -5.71
C LEU A 15 23.20 2.05 -5.66
N GLY A 16 22.70 0.83 -5.48
CA GLY A 16 23.52 -0.38 -5.42
C GLY A 16 24.69 -0.36 -6.43
N GLY A 17 25.89 -0.62 -5.96
CA GLY A 17 27.12 -0.57 -6.74
C GLY A 17 27.12 -1.48 -7.98
N PRO A 18 28.07 -1.29 -8.92
CA PRO A 18 28.02 -1.79 -10.30
C PRO A 18 28.34 -3.29 -10.49
N ASP A 19 28.11 -4.16 -9.52
CA ASP A 19 28.41 -5.60 -9.59
C ASP A 19 27.26 -6.53 -9.19
N ALA A 20 26.03 -6.26 -9.67
CA ALA A 20 24.95 -7.26 -9.67
C ALA A 20 24.75 -7.77 -11.10
N GLY A 21 25.62 -8.71 -11.51
CA GLY A 21 25.51 -9.34 -12.82
C GLY A 21 24.17 -10.04 -13.04
N ASP A 22 23.77 -10.05 -14.29
CA ASP A 22 22.68 -10.67 -15.08
C ASP A 22 21.97 -11.96 -14.56
N GLY A 23 22.32 -12.47 -13.39
CA GLY A 23 21.70 -13.64 -12.77
C GLY A 23 20.32 -13.39 -12.14
N SER A 24 20.03 -12.19 -11.67
CA SER A 24 18.77 -11.90 -10.95
C SER A 24 17.56 -11.81 -11.88
N ALA A 25 17.75 -11.27 -13.08
CA ALA A 25 16.68 -11.14 -14.08
C ALA A 25 16.29 -12.50 -14.69
N GLN A 26 17.24 -13.43 -14.80
CA GLN A 26 16.99 -14.79 -15.30
C GLN A 26 16.26 -15.65 -14.28
N VAL A 27 16.59 -15.53 -13.00
CA VAL A 27 15.90 -16.23 -11.88
C VAL A 27 14.48 -15.70 -11.72
N GLN A 28 14.22 -14.41 -11.88
CA GLN A 28 12.86 -13.85 -11.84
C GLN A 28 12.02 -14.31 -13.04
N ARG A 29 12.59 -14.37 -14.24
CA ARG A 29 11.87 -14.88 -15.43
C ARG A 29 11.55 -16.37 -15.36
N GLN A 30 12.39 -17.17 -14.72
CA GLN A 30 12.14 -18.60 -14.50
C GLN A 30 11.00 -18.81 -13.48
N ARG A 31 10.99 -18.07 -12.35
CA ARG A 31 9.91 -18.11 -11.36
C ARG A 31 8.55 -17.68 -11.90
N HIS A 32 8.51 -16.74 -12.85
CA HIS A 32 7.25 -16.34 -13.50
C HIS A 32 6.66 -17.38 -14.45
N ARG A 33 7.50 -18.28 -15.02
CA ARG A 33 7.02 -19.41 -15.85
C ARG A 33 6.47 -20.55 -15.01
N ASP A 34 7.06 -20.80 -13.86
CA ASP A 34 6.65 -21.89 -12.97
C ASP A 34 5.34 -21.60 -12.22
N LEU A 35 4.89 -20.33 -12.19
CA LEU A 35 3.64 -19.91 -11.56
C LEU A 35 2.42 -19.88 -12.50
N GLY A 36 2.58 -20.24 -13.78
CA GLY A 36 1.46 -20.44 -14.71
C GLY A 36 0.52 -19.25 -14.88
N VAL A 37 1.04 -18.00 -14.81
CA VAL A 37 0.23 -16.80 -14.99
C VAL A 37 0.21 -16.43 -16.46
N ASP A 38 -0.69 -17.07 -17.23
CA ASP A 38 -1.04 -16.64 -18.57
C ASP A 38 -1.83 -15.32 -18.50
N ARG A 39 -1.26 -14.27 -19.10
CA ARG A 39 -1.93 -12.97 -19.28
C ARG A 39 -2.96 -13.07 -20.42
N ALA A 40 -4.08 -13.73 -20.18
CA ALA A 40 -5.23 -13.68 -21.07
C ALA A 40 -6.52 -13.71 -20.24
N GLY A 41 -7.19 -12.56 -20.12
CA GLY A 41 -8.61 -12.48 -19.84
C GLY A 41 -9.06 -12.70 -18.41
N ALA A 42 -8.69 -11.81 -17.47
CA ALA A 42 -9.36 -11.73 -16.17
C ALA A 42 -10.79 -11.19 -16.40
N GLN A 43 -11.79 -12.01 -16.17
CA GLN A 43 -13.21 -11.62 -16.16
C GLN A 43 -13.55 -10.94 -14.82
N PRO A 44 -14.41 -9.92 -14.78
CA PRO A 44 -14.87 -9.31 -13.53
C PRO A 44 -15.77 -10.29 -12.78
N GLY A 45 -15.34 -10.78 -11.61
CA GLY A 45 -16.10 -11.68 -10.77
C GLY A 45 -15.33 -12.85 -10.14
N GLU A 46 -14.02 -12.96 -10.32
CA GLU A 46 -13.25 -14.01 -9.65
C GLU A 46 -13.10 -13.72 -8.15
N SER A 47 -13.74 -14.56 -7.34
CA SER A 47 -13.56 -14.67 -5.90
C SER A 47 -12.08 -14.85 -5.55
N ILE A 48 -11.66 -14.21 -4.46
CA ILE A 48 -10.30 -14.30 -3.89
C ILE A 48 -9.83 -15.75 -3.94
N ARG A 49 -8.67 -15.99 -4.54
CA ARG A 49 -8.09 -17.35 -4.62
C ARG A 49 -8.00 -17.94 -3.22
N PRO A 50 -8.41 -19.20 -3.02
CA PRO A 50 -8.46 -19.84 -1.69
C PRO A 50 -7.12 -19.80 -0.96
N GLU A 51 -6.01 -19.72 -1.68
CA GLU A 51 -4.66 -19.61 -1.13
C GLU A 51 -4.43 -18.27 -0.43
N ILE A 52 -4.96 -17.17 -0.98
CA ILE A 52 -4.87 -15.82 -0.37
C ILE A 52 -5.79 -15.72 0.84
N ALA A 53 -6.97 -16.35 0.77
CA ALA A 53 -7.88 -16.42 1.91
C ALA A 53 -7.30 -17.26 3.06
N ALA A 54 -6.61 -18.36 2.76
CA ALA A 54 -5.93 -19.18 3.74
C ALA A 54 -4.74 -18.45 4.39
N GLN A 55 -4.00 -17.66 3.62
CA GLN A 55 -2.87 -16.86 4.11
C GLN A 55 -3.35 -15.72 5.00
N LEU A 56 -4.44 -15.04 4.65
CA LEU A 56 -5.10 -14.04 5.49
C LEU A 56 -5.65 -14.66 6.78
N ALA A 57 -6.24 -15.84 6.71
CA ALA A 57 -6.73 -16.57 7.90
C ALA A 57 -5.58 -16.95 8.84
N GLN A 58 -4.44 -17.33 8.32
CA GLN A 58 -3.25 -17.64 9.11
C GLN A 58 -2.62 -16.39 9.75
N GLU A 59 -2.60 -15.26 9.05
CA GLU A 59 -2.17 -13.97 9.62
C GLU A 59 -3.13 -13.50 10.73
N LEU A 60 -4.42 -13.78 10.61
CA LEU A 60 -5.43 -13.51 11.63
C LEU A 60 -5.25 -14.41 12.86
N ASP A 61 -4.97 -15.70 12.70
CA ASP A 61 -4.74 -16.65 13.80
C ASP A 61 -3.46 -16.31 14.60
N GLU A 62 -2.44 -15.79 13.97
CA GLU A 62 -1.21 -15.33 14.64
C GLU A 62 -1.40 -14.02 15.44
N CYS A 63 -2.32 -13.14 14.99
CA CYS A 63 -2.64 -11.89 15.69
C CYS A 63 -3.63 -12.08 16.85
N PHE A 64 -4.49 -13.09 16.77
CA PHE A 64 -5.54 -13.37 17.75
C PHE A 64 -5.30 -14.73 18.42
N GLY A 65 -4.25 -14.86 19.25
CA GLY A 65 -4.01 -16.05 20.04
C GLY A 65 -5.33 -16.56 20.71
N ARG A 66 -5.62 -17.86 20.56
CA ARG A 66 -6.82 -18.57 20.99
C ARG A 66 -7.29 -18.18 22.40
N GLY A 67 -8.23 -17.28 22.48
CA GLY A 67 -8.97 -16.93 23.70
C GLY A 67 -10.35 -17.59 23.72
N SER A 68 -10.49 -18.70 24.41
CA SER A 68 -11.78 -19.32 24.70
C SER A 68 -12.48 -18.57 25.86
N GLY A 69 -13.56 -17.83 25.59
CA GLY A 69 -14.34 -17.20 26.65
C GLY A 69 -15.74 -16.77 26.19
N ARG A 70 -16.75 -17.31 26.81
CA ARG A 70 -18.18 -17.17 26.57
C ARG A 70 -18.70 -15.73 26.78
N GLY A 71 -19.48 -15.19 25.81
CA GLY A 71 -20.27 -13.98 25.97
C GLY A 71 -20.83 -13.48 24.63
N GLU A 72 -22.14 -13.58 24.38
CA GLU A 72 -22.78 -13.18 23.11
C GLU A 72 -22.57 -11.72 22.68
N PRO A 73 -22.47 -10.70 23.55
CA PRO A 73 -22.16 -9.34 23.12
C PRO A 73 -20.70 -9.16 22.70
N LEU A 74 -19.76 -9.90 23.29
CA LEU A 74 -18.34 -9.90 22.92
C LEU A 74 -18.11 -10.52 21.55
N ALA A 75 -18.82 -11.59 21.21
CA ALA A 75 -18.73 -12.22 19.87
C ALA A 75 -19.12 -11.27 18.73
N GLY A 76 -20.03 -10.35 18.97
CA GLY A 76 -20.43 -9.31 17.99
C GLY A 76 -19.31 -8.29 17.74
N LEU A 77 -18.65 -7.81 18.81
CA LEU A 77 -17.56 -6.85 18.72
C LEU A 77 -16.29 -7.49 18.12
N GLU A 78 -16.01 -8.75 18.47
CA GLU A 78 -14.90 -9.50 17.90
C GLU A 78 -15.04 -9.69 16.39
N ARG A 79 -16.25 -10.02 15.90
CA ARG A 79 -16.52 -10.11 14.46
C ARG A 79 -16.28 -8.77 13.76
N LYS A 80 -16.78 -7.67 14.34
CA LYS A 80 -16.55 -6.33 13.79
C LYS A 80 -15.08 -5.94 13.81
N GLN A 81 -14.33 -6.38 14.82
CA GLN A 81 -12.88 -6.19 14.84
C GLN A 81 -12.18 -6.89 13.65
N VAL A 82 -12.59 -8.10 13.33
CA VAL A 82 -12.08 -8.82 12.13
C VAL A 82 -12.46 -8.06 10.85
N SER A 83 -13.70 -7.59 10.76
CA SER A 83 -14.19 -6.77 9.65
C SER A 83 -13.34 -5.51 9.44
N VAL A 84 -12.95 -4.83 10.52
CA VAL A 84 -12.07 -3.65 10.44
C VAL A 84 -10.68 -4.01 9.89
N ILE A 85 -10.11 -5.14 10.31
CA ILE A 85 -8.80 -5.58 9.80
C ILE A 85 -8.87 -5.97 8.32
N GLN A 86 -9.97 -6.62 7.90
CA GLN A 86 -10.22 -6.91 6.50
C GLN A 86 -10.33 -5.64 5.67
N LEU A 87 -11.08 -4.64 6.15
CA LEU A 87 -11.19 -3.35 5.50
C LEU A 87 -9.82 -2.66 5.34
N VAL A 88 -8.96 -2.70 6.37
CA VAL A 88 -7.57 -2.20 6.28
C VAL A 88 -6.77 -2.90 5.17
N ALA A 89 -6.88 -4.23 5.10
CA ALA A 89 -6.21 -5.02 4.08
C ALA A 89 -6.68 -4.65 2.66
N GLU A 90 -7.99 -4.48 2.48
CA GLU A 90 -8.56 -4.10 1.18
C GLU A 90 -8.16 -2.69 0.74
N TYR A 91 -8.11 -1.71 1.64
CA TYR A 91 -7.58 -0.39 1.31
C TYR A 91 -6.12 -0.44 0.85
N ARG A 92 -5.28 -1.29 1.48
CA ARG A 92 -3.90 -1.50 1.05
C ARG A 92 -3.79 -2.14 -0.33
N PHE A 93 -4.75 -3.03 -0.67
CA PHE A 93 -4.74 -3.76 -1.91
C PHE A 93 -5.41 -3.01 -3.06
N ARG A 94 -6.57 -2.39 -2.81
CA ARG A 94 -7.44 -1.79 -3.84
C ARG A 94 -7.57 -0.27 -3.75
N GLY A 95 -7.10 0.37 -2.67
CA GLY A 95 -7.26 1.81 -2.47
C GLY A 95 -6.68 2.65 -3.62
N CYS A 96 -5.59 2.18 -4.26
CA CYS A 96 -4.99 2.81 -5.43
C CYS A 96 -5.97 2.99 -6.61
N LEU A 97 -6.97 2.12 -6.75
CA LEU A 97 -7.99 2.22 -7.80
C LEU A 97 -8.92 3.43 -7.61
N LEU A 98 -9.07 3.91 -6.38
CA LEU A 98 -9.82 5.13 -6.06
C LEU A 98 -8.92 6.37 -5.95
N ALA A 99 -7.61 6.22 -6.11
CA ALA A 99 -6.68 7.34 -6.05
C ALA A 99 -6.98 8.39 -7.13
N ASP A 100 -6.72 9.66 -6.80
CA ASP A 100 -6.97 10.79 -7.70
C ASP A 100 -5.73 11.04 -8.57
N LEU A 101 -5.52 10.15 -9.54
CA LEU A 101 -4.37 10.15 -10.45
C LEU A 101 -4.64 10.86 -11.78
N ASP A 102 -5.89 11.20 -12.06
CA ASP A 102 -6.29 11.89 -13.29
C ASP A 102 -6.66 13.35 -13.02
N PRO A 103 -5.72 14.30 -13.15
CA PRO A 103 -5.97 15.72 -12.90
C PRO A 103 -6.98 16.32 -13.89
N LEU A 104 -7.19 15.67 -15.05
CA LEU A 104 -8.15 16.10 -16.06
C LEU A 104 -9.53 15.47 -15.89
N ARG A 105 -9.69 14.54 -14.93
CA ARG A 105 -10.94 13.84 -14.60
C ARG A 105 -11.64 13.24 -15.82
N ARG A 106 -10.85 12.61 -16.71
CA ARG A 106 -11.35 11.96 -17.92
C ARG A 106 -11.93 10.58 -17.65
N GLN A 107 -11.46 9.90 -16.58
CA GLN A 107 -11.89 8.59 -16.21
C GLN A 107 -12.85 8.65 -15.01
N GLN A 108 -13.93 7.87 -15.10
CA GLN A 108 -14.79 7.67 -13.94
C GLN A 108 -14.14 6.65 -13.02
N LYS A 109 -14.11 6.96 -11.70
CA LYS A 109 -13.61 6.02 -10.70
C LYS A 109 -14.55 4.81 -10.62
N PRO A 110 -14.00 3.60 -10.54
CA PRO A 110 -14.82 2.40 -10.39
C PRO A 110 -15.52 2.41 -9.01
N HIS A 111 -16.69 1.78 -8.95
CA HIS A 111 -17.31 1.44 -7.67
C HIS A 111 -16.68 0.16 -7.15
N ILE A 112 -16.16 0.19 -5.92
CA ILE A 112 -15.45 -0.92 -5.28
C ILE A 112 -16.15 -1.21 -3.95
N PRO A 113 -17.10 -2.15 -3.92
CA PRO A 113 -17.86 -2.47 -2.72
C PRO A 113 -16.99 -2.87 -1.51
N GLU A 114 -15.86 -3.54 -1.76
CA GLU A 114 -14.93 -4.02 -0.74
C GLU A 114 -14.19 -2.88 0.02
N LEU A 115 -14.29 -1.65 -0.45
CA LEU A 115 -13.79 -0.47 0.25
C LEU A 115 -14.86 0.25 1.06
N GLU A 116 -16.11 -0.25 1.01
CA GLU A 116 -17.23 0.30 1.78
C GLU A 116 -17.40 -0.45 3.10
N PRO A 117 -17.54 0.26 4.24
CA PRO A 117 -17.75 -0.38 5.53
C PRO A 117 -18.97 -1.30 5.54
N GLY A 118 -20.03 -0.94 4.81
CA GLY A 118 -21.26 -1.73 4.71
C GLY A 118 -21.07 -3.13 4.14
N TYR A 119 -20.03 -3.35 3.34
CA TYR A 119 -19.68 -4.67 2.81
C TYR A 119 -19.28 -5.66 3.92
N TYR A 120 -18.81 -5.14 5.05
CA TYR A 120 -18.35 -5.90 6.22
C TYR A 120 -19.31 -5.82 7.40
N ASP A 121 -20.58 -5.52 7.18
CA ASP A 121 -21.58 -5.32 8.23
C ASP A 121 -21.21 -4.23 9.27
N LEU A 122 -20.35 -3.27 8.86
CA LEU A 122 -20.02 -2.10 9.65
C LEU A 122 -21.00 -0.98 9.29
N THR A 123 -21.80 -0.57 10.28
CA THR A 123 -22.87 0.41 10.09
C THR A 123 -22.49 1.79 10.61
N GLU A 124 -23.32 2.81 10.33
CA GLU A 124 -23.11 4.16 10.88
C GLU A 124 -23.08 4.18 12.42
N ALA A 125 -23.79 3.26 13.07
CA ALA A 125 -23.76 3.11 14.53
C ALA A 125 -22.38 2.67 15.07
N ASP A 126 -21.55 2.08 14.23
CA ASP A 126 -20.22 1.60 14.60
C ASP A 126 -19.12 2.64 14.40
N MET A 127 -19.42 3.76 13.72
CA MET A 127 -18.42 4.76 13.34
C MET A 127 -17.66 5.38 14.51
N ASP A 128 -18.32 5.52 15.65
CA ASP A 128 -17.70 6.08 16.85
C ASP A 128 -17.20 4.99 17.83
N THR A 129 -17.39 3.71 17.47
CA THR A 129 -16.85 2.58 18.23
C THR A 129 -15.34 2.49 18.03
N VAL A 130 -14.63 2.28 19.14
CA VAL A 130 -13.17 2.17 19.14
C VAL A 130 -12.76 0.74 18.81
N PHE A 131 -11.93 0.59 17.78
CA PHE A 131 -11.36 -0.67 17.34
C PHE A 131 -9.84 -0.66 17.40
N ASN A 132 -9.25 -1.83 17.50
CA ASN A 132 -7.81 -1.99 17.34
C ASN A 132 -7.45 -1.80 15.85
N THR A 133 -6.45 -0.97 15.58
CA THR A 133 -6.00 -0.66 14.21
C THR A 133 -5.20 -1.79 13.56
N GLY A 134 -4.85 -2.82 14.33
CA GLY A 134 -4.03 -3.93 13.88
C GLY A 134 -2.64 -3.48 13.45
N SER A 135 -2.31 -3.76 12.21
CA SER A 135 -1.03 -3.36 11.62
C SER A 135 -1.04 -1.97 10.96
N PHE A 136 -2.18 -1.25 10.95
CA PHE A 136 -2.28 0.08 10.37
C PHE A 136 -1.62 1.13 11.26
N ILE A 137 -0.67 1.87 10.69
CA ILE A 137 0.17 2.85 11.40
C ILE A 137 -0.37 4.25 11.12
N GLY A 138 -1.35 4.66 11.84
CA GLY A 138 -1.90 6.01 11.61
C GLY A 138 -2.44 6.62 12.88
N PRO A 139 -3.64 6.24 13.30
CA PRO A 139 -4.32 6.89 14.41
C PRO A 139 -3.91 6.36 15.81
N GLY A 140 -2.91 5.49 15.90
CA GLY A 140 -2.51 4.81 17.14
C GLY A 140 -2.93 3.34 17.18
N GLU A 141 -2.76 2.68 18.35
CA GLU A 141 -3.12 1.25 18.50
C GLU A 141 -4.63 1.01 18.47
N GLN A 142 -5.40 1.99 18.92
CA GLN A 142 -6.87 1.96 18.93
C GLN A 142 -7.41 3.31 18.47
N ALA A 143 -8.47 3.29 17.68
CA ALA A 143 -9.13 4.49 17.19
C ALA A 143 -10.61 4.24 16.86
N PRO A 144 -11.46 5.28 16.85
CA PRO A 144 -12.80 5.19 16.31
C PRO A 144 -12.78 4.75 14.83
N LEU A 145 -13.73 3.94 14.42
CA LEU A 145 -13.83 3.44 13.04
C LEU A 145 -13.77 4.58 12.01
N ARG A 146 -14.44 5.68 12.27
CA ARG A 146 -14.44 6.89 11.43
C ARG A 146 -13.02 7.43 11.17
N GLU A 147 -12.18 7.43 12.20
CA GLU A 147 -10.80 7.90 12.08
C GLU A 147 -9.92 6.90 11.32
N ILE A 148 -10.15 5.59 11.52
CA ILE A 148 -9.47 4.54 10.78
C ILE A 148 -9.78 4.67 9.28
N ILE A 149 -11.07 4.76 8.92
CA ILE A 149 -11.51 4.91 7.52
C ILE A 149 -10.93 6.18 6.90
N ARG A 150 -11.01 7.31 7.61
CA ARG A 150 -10.44 8.58 7.14
C ARG A 150 -8.94 8.45 6.88
N GLY A 151 -8.20 7.85 7.81
CA GLY A 151 -6.76 7.61 7.65
C GLY A 151 -6.43 6.74 6.45
N LEU A 152 -7.20 5.67 6.22
CA LEU A 152 -7.06 4.78 5.07
C LEU A 152 -7.35 5.51 3.74
N GLN A 153 -8.44 6.27 3.67
CA GLN A 153 -8.80 7.04 2.49
C GLN A 153 -7.74 8.10 2.15
N GLU A 154 -7.26 8.85 3.15
CA GLU A 154 -6.22 9.85 2.96
C GLU A 154 -4.90 9.22 2.51
N THR A 155 -4.58 8.01 2.99
CA THR A 155 -3.34 7.31 2.67
C THR A 155 -3.38 6.68 1.28
N TYR A 156 -4.45 5.94 0.95
CA TYR A 156 -4.48 5.07 -0.21
C TYR A 156 -5.35 5.56 -1.37
N CYS A 157 -6.27 6.51 -1.12
CA CYS A 157 -7.18 7.05 -2.14
C CYS A 157 -6.89 8.52 -2.48
N GLY A 158 -5.76 9.08 -2.01
CA GLY A 158 -5.33 10.44 -2.27
C GLY A 158 -4.77 10.64 -3.68
N SER A 159 -3.87 11.61 -3.83
CA SER A 159 -3.19 11.90 -5.10
C SER A 159 -2.00 10.96 -5.41
N LEU A 160 -1.77 9.96 -4.59
CA LEU A 160 -0.73 8.96 -4.73
C LEU A 160 -1.37 7.57 -4.76
N GLY A 161 -1.24 6.85 -5.87
CA GLY A 161 -1.62 5.45 -5.99
C GLY A 161 -0.41 4.56 -5.65
N VAL A 162 -0.58 3.64 -4.69
CA VAL A 162 0.50 2.76 -4.24
C VAL A 162 0.07 1.31 -4.38
N GLU A 163 0.82 0.56 -5.17
CA GLU A 163 0.62 -0.86 -5.40
C GLU A 163 1.84 -1.64 -4.90
N TYR A 164 1.74 -2.27 -3.75
CA TYR A 164 2.87 -3.00 -3.13
C TYR A 164 2.47 -4.35 -2.52
N MET A 165 1.18 -4.66 -2.48
CA MET A 165 0.70 -5.88 -1.82
C MET A 165 1.14 -7.17 -2.52
N TYR A 166 1.56 -7.10 -3.79
CA TYR A 166 2.15 -8.22 -4.54
C TYR A 166 3.57 -8.60 -4.08
N ILE A 167 4.24 -7.74 -3.29
CA ILE A 167 5.58 -8.02 -2.76
C ILE A 167 5.48 -9.20 -1.79
N SER A 168 6.25 -10.26 -1.99
CA SER A 168 6.26 -11.43 -1.12
C SER A 168 6.99 -11.21 0.20
N SER A 169 7.98 -10.31 0.22
CA SER A 169 8.77 -9.98 1.40
C SER A 169 7.95 -9.17 2.41
N ARG A 170 7.70 -9.74 3.60
CA ARG A 170 7.02 -9.06 4.71
C ARG A 170 7.81 -7.81 5.18
N VAL A 171 9.13 -7.89 5.20
CA VAL A 171 10.00 -6.79 5.64
C VAL A 171 9.87 -5.60 4.71
N GLU A 172 9.86 -5.81 3.39
CA GLU A 172 9.69 -4.76 2.40
C GLU A 172 8.30 -4.12 2.47
N LYS A 173 7.24 -4.94 2.57
CA LYS A 173 5.87 -4.43 2.77
C LYS A 173 5.79 -3.55 4.02
N ARG A 174 6.34 -4.01 5.14
CA ARG A 174 6.34 -3.25 6.39
C ARG A 174 7.12 -1.95 6.27
N TRP A 175 8.26 -1.98 5.60
CA TRP A 175 9.07 -0.79 5.32
C TRP A 175 8.29 0.30 4.55
N ILE A 176 7.47 -0.09 3.57
CA ILE A 176 6.60 0.82 2.83
C ILE A 176 5.51 1.38 3.74
N GLN A 177 4.82 0.53 4.51
CA GLN A 177 3.76 0.92 5.43
C GLN A 177 4.24 1.95 6.45
N GLU A 178 5.40 1.71 7.07
CA GLU A 178 6.01 2.60 8.07
C GLU A 178 6.36 3.99 7.54
N ARG A 179 6.55 4.14 6.24
CA ARG A 179 6.83 5.42 5.60
C ARG A 179 5.61 6.13 5.06
N LEU A 180 4.62 5.37 4.64
CA LEU A 180 3.44 5.87 3.94
C LEU A 180 2.29 6.22 4.90
N GLU A 181 1.97 5.30 5.81
CA GLU A 181 0.79 5.40 6.67
C GLU A 181 0.87 6.52 7.71
N PRO A 182 2.00 6.74 8.42
CA PRO A 182 2.08 7.82 9.42
C PRO A 182 1.89 9.22 8.82
N ILE A 183 2.33 9.43 7.58
CA ILE A 183 2.20 10.72 6.88
C ILE A 183 0.97 10.80 6.00
N ARG A 184 0.12 9.75 6.00
CA ARG A 184 -1.09 9.64 5.16
C ARG A 184 -0.82 9.98 3.69
N SER A 185 0.28 9.46 3.14
CA SER A 185 0.78 9.77 1.78
C SER A 185 1.00 11.26 1.48
N ARG A 186 1.12 12.10 2.51
CA ARG A 186 1.33 13.55 2.40
C ARG A 186 2.70 13.94 2.92
N ALA A 187 3.73 13.74 2.10
CA ALA A 187 5.07 14.19 2.45
C ALA A 187 5.15 15.73 2.45
N THR A 188 5.75 16.30 3.48
CA THR A 188 6.00 17.73 3.58
C THR A 188 7.45 18.00 3.22
N TYR A 189 7.67 18.83 2.20
CA TYR A 189 8.99 19.22 1.74
C TYR A 189 9.23 20.70 1.97
N ALA A 190 10.45 21.06 2.39
CA ALA A 190 10.88 22.45 2.47
C ALA A 190 10.89 23.10 1.06
N PRO A 191 10.74 24.44 0.96
CA PRO A 191 10.74 25.13 -0.32
C PRO A 191 11.97 24.85 -1.18
N GLU A 192 13.14 24.70 -0.56
CA GLU A 192 14.42 24.38 -1.22
C GLU A 192 14.40 22.98 -1.84
N GLN A 193 13.82 22.01 -1.13
CA GLN A 193 13.67 20.64 -1.63
C GLN A 193 12.71 20.61 -2.83
N ARG A 194 11.58 21.33 -2.77
CA ARG A 194 10.62 21.42 -3.87
C ARG A 194 11.26 22.05 -5.11
N ARG A 195 12.06 23.11 -4.92
CA ARG A 195 12.82 23.74 -6.01
C ARG A 195 13.81 22.77 -6.62
N HIS A 196 14.54 22.04 -5.79
CA HIS A 196 15.48 21.02 -6.26
C HIS A 196 14.80 19.92 -7.07
N PHE A 197 13.64 19.42 -6.64
CA PHE A 197 12.86 18.45 -7.42
C PHE A 197 12.44 19.02 -8.78
N LEU A 198 11.94 20.26 -8.79
CA LEU A 198 11.55 20.92 -10.02
C LEU A 198 12.75 21.11 -10.98
N GLU A 199 13.90 21.52 -10.47
CA GLU A 199 15.13 21.67 -11.26
C GLU A 199 15.56 20.32 -11.88
N ARG A 200 15.48 19.23 -11.13
CA ARG A 200 15.83 17.89 -11.64
C ARG A 200 14.84 17.40 -12.69
N LEU A 201 13.56 17.56 -12.46
CA LEU A 201 12.52 17.20 -13.44
C LEU A 201 12.65 18.04 -14.72
N THR A 202 12.85 19.35 -14.56
CA THR A 202 13.04 20.27 -15.69
C THR A 202 14.32 19.93 -16.48
N ALA A 203 15.38 19.44 -15.84
CA ALA A 203 16.61 19.03 -16.52
C ALA A 203 16.45 17.70 -17.26
N ALA A 204 15.66 16.78 -16.75
CA ALA A 204 15.43 15.47 -17.37
C ALA A 204 14.67 15.57 -18.70
N GLU A 205 13.60 16.37 -18.75
CA GLU A 205 12.75 16.50 -19.94
C GLU A 205 13.49 16.98 -21.20
N PRO A 206 14.31 18.07 -21.17
CA PRO A 206 15.10 18.45 -22.33
C PRO A 206 16.12 17.42 -22.77
N LEU A 207 16.70 16.67 -21.81
CA LEU A 207 17.63 15.58 -22.14
C LEU A 207 16.92 14.47 -22.92
N GLU A 208 15.76 14.04 -22.47
CA GLU A 208 14.94 13.03 -23.15
C GLU A 208 14.55 13.49 -24.56
N ARG A 209 14.09 14.74 -24.71
CA ARG A 209 13.78 15.32 -26.03
C ARG A 209 14.99 15.38 -26.95
N TYR A 210 16.15 15.77 -26.40
CA TYR A 210 17.39 15.82 -27.17
C TYR A 210 17.78 14.43 -27.67
N LEU A 211 17.76 13.42 -26.80
CA LEU A 211 18.06 12.04 -27.17
C LEU A 211 17.10 11.53 -28.24
N HIS A 212 15.79 11.74 -28.07
CA HIS A 212 14.78 11.36 -29.06
C HIS A 212 14.95 12.06 -30.44
N THR A 213 15.54 13.25 -30.45
CA THR A 213 15.79 14.00 -31.70
C THR A 213 17.06 13.52 -32.40
N LYS A 214 18.02 12.99 -31.63
CA LYS A 214 19.35 12.60 -32.14
C LYS A 214 19.44 11.14 -32.54
N TYR A 215 18.65 10.27 -31.95
CA TYR A 215 18.65 8.80 -32.13
C TYR A 215 17.27 8.28 -32.48
#